data_90a4bce4c1e935bd3e51138b0c28e2e9
#
_entry.id   90a4bce4c1e935bd3e51138b0c28e2e9
#
_cell.length_a   1.000
_cell.length_b   1.000
_cell.length_c   1.000
_cell.angle_alpha   90.00
_cell.angle_beta   90.00
_cell.angle_gamma   90.00
#
_symmetry.space_group_name_H-M   'P 1'
#
loop_
_entity.id
_entity.type
_entity.pdbx_description
1 polymer ?
#
loop_
_entity_poly.entity_id
_entity_poly.type
_entity_poly.pdbx_seq_one_letter_code
_entity_poly.pdbx_strand_id
1 'polypeptide(L)'
;MTTTGATDSGRSIARLAKSALLCAGLALAVTACGKKEGVAPDVAAARITTIGVNSYLWRASLDSLSFMPLLQTDSAGGVIVTDWYANPGNPGERVKVTVAILDQDLRADALRVAASRERMVGGTWITAPVQAATVQKLEDIILTRARDLRRSSIGG
;
A
#
# COMPACT_ATOMS: atom_id res chain seq x y z
N MET A 1 -74.21 63.84 0.10
CA MET A 1 -72.95 64.44 -0.39
C MET A 1 -71.87 63.51 -0.01
N THR A 2 -71.47 62.72 -0.99
CA THR A 2 -70.19 62.79 -1.76
C THR A 2 -68.97 62.36 -0.91
N THR A 3 -68.15 61.51 -1.16
CA THR A 3 -67.60 60.82 -2.33
C THR A 3 -66.31 60.08 -1.87
N THR A 4 -66.03 58.99 -2.49
CA THR A 4 -64.69 58.59 -2.97
C THR A 4 -63.76 57.90 -1.98
N GLY A 5 -63.61 56.65 -2.20
CA GLY A 5 -62.59 55.79 -1.64
C GLY A 5 -62.23 54.60 -2.51
N ALA A 6 -61.90 54.85 -3.77
CA ALA A 6 -61.47 53.81 -4.67
C ALA A 6 -60.10 54.12 -5.27
N THR A 7 -59.02 53.80 -4.59
CA THR A 7 -57.67 53.74 -5.22
C THR A 7 -56.61 52.95 -4.47
N ASP A 8 -56.95 52.13 -3.46
CA ASP A 8 -55.86 51.39 -2.74
C ASP A 8 -55.74 49.90 -3.09
N SER A 9 -56.67 49.39 -3.91
CA SER A 9 -56.64 47.95 -4.30
C SER A 9 -55.56 47.62 -5.33
N GLY A 10 -55.12 48.58 -6.14
CA GLY A 10 -54.15 48.33 -7.19
C GLY A 10 -52.71 48.18 -6.72
N ARG A 11 -52.38 48.86 -5.60
CA ARG A 11 -51.01 48.81 -5.06
C ARG A 11 -50.71 47.51 -4.30
N SER A 12 -51.69 46.93 -3.67
CA SER A 12 -51.58 45.69 -2.91
C SER A 12 -51.38 44.49 -3.85
N ILE A 13 -52.11 44.45 -4.96
CA ILE A 13 -52.04 43.40 -5.96
C ILE A 13 -50.66 43.42 -6.67
N ALA A 14 -50.15 44.62 -6.96
CA ALA A 14 -48.82 44.76 -7.59
C ALA A 14 -47.66 44.31 -6.67
N ARG A 15 -47.82 44.52 -5.37
CA ARG A 15 -46.80 44.06 -4.40
C ARG A 15 -46.84 42.55 -4.20
N LEU A 16 -48.02 41.95 -4.16
CA LEU A 16 -48.17 40.51 -4.09
C LEU A 16 -47.67 39.79 -5.35
N ALA A 17 -47.91 40.35 -6.52
CA ALA A 17 -47.40 39.80 -7.79
C ALA A 17 -45.86 39.85 -7.86
N LYS A 18 -45.22 40.92 -7.37
CA LYS A 18 -43.75 41.02 -7.32
C LYS A 18 -43.14 40.07 -6.31
N SER A 19 -43.79 39.85 -5.18
CA SER A 19 -43.30 38.86 -4.18
C SER A 19 -43.44 37.44 -4.65
N ALA A 20 -44.50 37.09 -5.39
CA ALA A 20 -44.71 35.78 -5.96
C ALA A 20 -43.68 35.45 -7.08
N LEU A 21 -43.30 36.44 -7.89
CA LEU A 21 -42.27 36.28 -8.92
C LEU A 21 -40.88 36.09 -8.30
N LEU A 22 -40.58 36.77 -7.19
CA LEU A 22 -39.30 36.62 -6.49
C LEU A 22 -39.16 35.24 -5.86
N CYS A 23 -40.24 34.70 -5.26
CA CYS A 23 -40.23 33.34 -4.69
C CYS A 23 -40.15 32.26 -5.77
N ALA A 24 -40.77 32.44 -6.94
CA ALA A 24 -40.70 31.52 -8.04
C ALA A 24 -39.28 31.45 -8.65
N GLY A 25 -38.59 32.59 -8.74
CA GLY A 25 -37.21 32.64 -9.21
C GLY A 25 -36.21 31.98 -8.26
N LEU A 26 -36.45 32.06 -6.96
CA LEU A 26 -35.55 31.44 -5.97
C LEU A 26 -35.75 29.93 -5.86
N ALA A 27 -36.94 29.39 -6.16
CA ALA A 27 -37.20 27.97 -6.16
C ALA A 27 -36.55 27.20 -7.34
N LEU A 28 -36.33 27.88 -8.46
CA LEU A 28 -35.66 27.29 -9.63
C LEU A 28 -34.15 27.23 -9.51
N ALA A 29 -33.54 28.00 -8.60
CA ALA A 29 -32.11 28.00 -8.42
C ALA A 29 -31.60 26.81 -7.55
N VAL A 30 -32.48 26.13 -6.81
CA VAL A 30 -32.09 25.01 -5.93
C VAL A 30 -32.06 23.67 -6.62
N THR A 31 -32.63 23.52 -7.81
CA THR A 31 -32.63 22.27 -8.58
C THR A 31 -31.41 22.08 -9.46
N ALA A 32 -30.46 23.03 -9.49
CA ALA A 32 -29.21 22.95 -10.24
C ALA A 32 -28.06 22.29 -9.43
N CYS A 33 -28.28 21.78 -8.21
CA CYS A 33 -27.40 20.81 -7.60
C CYS A 33 -27.62 19.46 -8.27
N GLY A 34 -27.17 19.35 -9.53
CA GLY A 34 -27.02 18.08 -10.21
C GLY A 34 -26.21 17.19 -9.29
N LYS A 35 -26.73 16.01 -8.98
CA LYS A 35 -25.96 14.87 -8.54
C LYS A 35 -24.74 14.79 -9.43
N LYS A 36 -23.61 15.35 -9.00
CA LYS A 36 -22.35 14.73 -9.31
C LYS A 36 -22.45 13.37 -8.64
N GLU A 37 -22.77 12.35 -9.40
CA GLU A 37 -22.27 11.03 -9.09
C GLU A 37 -20.77 11.25 -8.94
N GLY A 38 -20.36 11.47 -7.70
CA GLY A 38 -18.98 11.35 -7.34
C GLY A 38 -18.64 9.93 -7.69
N VAL A 39 -17.93 9.74 -8.80
CA VAL A 39 -17.04 8.61 -8.93
C VAL A 39 -16.21 8.72 -7.67
N ALA A 40 -16.64 8.04 -6.62
CA ALA A 40 -15.81 7.79 -5.47
C ALA A 40 -14.59 7.12 -6.11
N PRO A 41 -13.43 7.77 -6.09
CA PRO A 41 -12.27 7.12 -6.67
C PRO A 41 -12.16 5.81 -5.92
N ASP A 42 -12.06 4.73 -6.64
CA ASP A 42 -11.92 3.37 -6.13
C ASP A 42 -10.54 3.20 -5.46
N VAL A 43 -10.21 4.17 -4.63
CA VAL A 43 -8.96 4.28 -3.87
C VAL A 43 -8.97 3.31 -2.70
N ALA A 44 -10.17 2.90 -2.26
CA ALA A 44 -10.30 1.94 -1.17
C ALA A 44 -10.03 0.51 -1.67
N ALA A 45 -10.52 0.14 -2.85
CA ALA A 45 -10.25 -1.17 -3.45
C ALA A 45 -8.79 -1.30 -3.90
N ALA A 46 -8.20 -0.23 -4.46
CA ALA A 46 -6.80 -0.22 -4.87
C ALA A 46 -5.82 -0.36 -3.67
N ARG A 47 -6.22 0.09 -2.48
CA ARG A 47 -5.37 -0.02 -1.28
C ARG A 47 -5.37 -1.40 -0.62
N ILE A 48 -6.36 -2.23 -0.90
CA ILE A 48 -6.47 -3.56 -0.27
C ILE A 48 -5.69 -4.62 -1.05
N THR A 49 -5.41 -4.41 -2.34
CA THR A 49 -4.73 -5.37 -3.21
C THR A 49 -3.25 -5.08 -3.43
N THR A 50 -2.74 -3.94 -3.01
CA THR A 50 -1.34 -3.59 -3.23
C THR A 50 -0.56 -3.77 -1.93
N ILE A 51 -0.05 -4.98 -1.69
CA ILE A 51 1.19 -5.14 -0.94
C ILE A 51 2.18 -4.22 -1.65
N GLY A 52 2.78 -3.26 -0.94
CA GLY A 52 3.66 -2.24 -1.53
C GLY A 52 4.85 -2.80 -2.31
N VAL A 53 5.01 -4.14 -2.34
CA VAL A 53 6.11 -4.88 -2.94
C VAL A 53 5.61 -6.10 -3.73
N ASN A 54 6.48 -6.69 -4.54
CA ASN A 54 6.15 -7.89 -5.31
C ASN A 54 5.82 -9.08 -4.40
N SER A 55 4.59 -9.60 -4.51
CA SER A 55 4.10 -10.70 -3.66
C SER A 55 4.82 -12.04 -3.89
N TYR A 56 5.31 -12.30 -5.10
CA TYR A 56 6.09 -13.51 -5.40
C TYR A 56 7.48 -13.44 -4.78
N LEU A 57 8.14 -12.27 -4.85
CA LEU A 57 9.42 -12.04 -4.16
C LEU A 57 9.25 -12.15 -2.65
N TRP A 58 8.18 -11.58 -2.10
CA TRP A 58 7.87 -11.68 -0.68
C TRP A 58 7.71 -13.14 -0.24
N ARG A 59 6.84 -13.89 -0.92
CA ARG A 59 6.61 -15.30 -0.63
C ARG A 59 7.87 -16.14 -0.78
N ALA A 60 8.61 -15.95 -1.88
CA ALA A 60 9.85 -16.66 -2.14
C ALA A 60 10.93 -16.39 -1.08
N SER A 61 11.01 -15.14 -0.58
CA SER A 61 11.95 -14.78 0.49
C SER A 61 11.62 -15.49 1.79
N LEU A 62 10.34 -15.49 2.21
CA LEU A 62 9.91 -16.21 3.40
C LEU A 62 10.15 -17.70 3.29
N ASP A 63 9.83 -18.31 2.13
CA ASP A 63 10.06 -19.75 1.87
C ASP A 63 11.57 -20.08 1.93
N SER A 64 12.42 -19.24 1.35
CA SER A 64 13.86 -19.46 1.30
C SER A 64 14.56 -19.28 2.65
N LEU A 65 13.97 -18.46 3.54
CA LEU A 65 14.49 -18.18 4.89
C LEU A 65 13.75 -18.96 5.99
N SER A 66 12.88 -19.91 5.64
CA SER A 66 12.01 -20.60 6.58
C SER A 66 12.75 -21.41 7.68
N PHE A 67 14.02 -21.74 7.45
CA PHE A 67 14.87 -22.40 8.45
C PHE A 67 15.47 -21.45 9.49
N MET A 68 15.36 -20.13 9.29
CA MET A 68 15.87 -19.11 10.20
C MET A 68 14.73 -18.49 11.02
N PRO A 69 14.94 -18.19 12.30
CA PRO A 69 13.95 -17.43 13.05
C PRO A 69 13.82 -16.03 12.51
N LEU A 70 12.58 -15.56 12.37
CA LEU A 70 12.32 -14.19 11.89
C LEU A 70 12.30 -13.24 13.09
N LEU A 71 13.02 -12.12 12.97
CA LEU A 71 13.05 -11.04 13.96
C LEU A 71 12.01 -9.97 13.64
N GLN A 72 11.91 -9.60 12.36
CA GLN A 72 10.99 -8.55 11.88
C GLN A 72 10.55 -8.84 10.46
N THR A 73 9.27 -8.57 10.19
CA THR A 73 8.71 -8.59 8.83
C THR A 73 7.79 -7.39 8.62
N ASP A 74 8.00 -6.67 7.53
CA ASP A 74 7.15 -5.57 7.10
C ASP A 74 6.80 -5.76 5.63
N SER A 75 5.61 -6.27 5.37
CA SER A 75 5.13 -6.53 4.01
C SER A 75 4.79 -5.26 3.23
N ALA A 76 4.50 -4.15 3.89
CA ALA A 76 4.22 -2.87 3.23
C ALA A 76 5.52 -2.19 2.78
N GLY A 77 6.54 -2.21 3.64
CA GLY A 77 7.88 -1.69 3.34
C GLY A 77 8.79 -2.69 2.64
N GLY A 78 8.38 -3.96 2.49
CA GLY A 78 9.15 -4.98 1.78
C GLY A 78 10.39 -5.48 2.52
N VAL A 79 10.41 -5.43 3.85
CA VAL A 79 11.59 -5.78 4.65
C VAL A 79 11.35 -7.05 5.45
N ILE A 80 12.30 -7.99 5.37
CA ILE A 80 12.37 -9.20 6.18
C ILE A 80 13.74 -9.22 6.87
N VAL A 81 13.75 -9.31 8.19
CA VAL A 81 14.95 -9.45 9.00
C VAL A 81 14.88 -10.72 9.80
N THR A 82 15.87 -11.61 9.64
CA THR A 82 16.00 -12.80 10.47
C THR A 82 16.70 -12.46 11.79
N ASP A 83 16.56 -13.31 12.76
CA ASP A 83 17.47 -13.33 13.90
C ASP A 83 18.74 -14.13 13.56
N TRP A 84 19.70 -14.14 14.51
CA TRP A 84 20.92 -14.93 14.37
C TRP A 84 20.59 -16.43 14.28
N TYR A 85 21.12 -17.07 13.27
CA TYR A 85 21.00 -18.51 13.06
C TYR A 85 22.39 -19.15 13.05
N ALA A 86 22.58 -20.13 13.91
CA ALA A 86 23.76 -21.00 13.92
C ALA A 86 23.39 -22.37 13.35
N ASN A 87 24.14 -22.84 12.34
CA ASN A 87 23.95 -24.17 11.82
C ASN A 87 24.34 -25.20 12.90
N PRO A 88 23.49 -26.20 13.20
CA PRO A 88 23.83 -27.24 14.17
C PRO A 88 25.13 -27.98 13.89
N GLY A 89 25.52 -28.11 12.60
CA GLY A 89 26.80 -28.71 12.19
C GLY A 89 28.02 -27.78 12.38
N ASN A 90 27.79 -26.49 12.65
CA ASN A 90 28.86 -25.51 12.89
C ASN A 90 28.36 -24.45 13.90
N PRO A 91 28.22 -24.81 15.19
CA PRO A 91 27.66 -23.91 16.20
C PRO A 91 28.56 -22.72 16.55
N GLY A 92 29.83 -22.77 16.15
CA GLY A 92 30.79 -21.67 16.32
C GLY A 92 30.64 -20.55 15.30
N GLU A 93 29.63 -20.60 14.44
CA GLU A 93 29.36 -19.59 13.43
C GLU A 93 27.87 -19.28 13.37
N ARG A 94 27.51 -18.00 13.27
CA ARG A 94 26.12 -17.57 13.10
C ARG A 94 25.98 -16.53 12.01
N VAL A 95 24.82 -16.53 11.37
CA VAL A 95 24.49 -15.58 10.31
C VAL A 95 23.13 -14.93 10.59
N LYS A 96 22.99 -13.71 10.12
CA LYS A 96 21.76 -12.93 10.12
C LYS A 96 21.54 -12.39 8.72
N VAL A 97 20.32 -12.46 8.22
CA VAL A 97 19.98 -12.05 6.86
C VAL A 97 18.92 -10.95 6.91
N THR A 98 19.08 -9.96 6.06
CA THR A 98 18.07 -8.95 5.78
C THR A 98 17.75 -8.99 4.29
N VAL A 99 16.47 -9.08 3.96
CA VAL A 99 15.95 -8.99 2.60
C VAL A 99 15.16 -7.71 2.46
N ALA A 100 15.41 -6.93 1.41
CA ALA A 100 14.63 -5.77 1.04
C ALA A 100 14.08 -5.94 -0.39
N ILE A 101 12.77 -5.82 -0.53
CA ILE A 101 12.07 -5.85 -1.81
C ILE A 101 11.68 -4.42 -2.13
N LEU A 102 12.19 -3.89 -3.23
CA LEU A 102 12.20 -2.46 -3.53
C LEU A 102 11.14 -2.06 -4.55
N ASP A 103 10.50 -3.03 -5.22
CA ASP A 103 9.57 -2.77 -6.32
C ASP A 103 8.44 -3.81 -6.34
N GLN A 104 7.36 -3.48 -7.05
CA GLN A 104 6.24 -4.38 -7.33
C GLN A 104 6.53 -5.31 -8.52
N ASP A 105 7.50 -4.98 -9.35
CA ASP A 105 7.88 -5.79 -10.48
C ASP A 105 8.81 -6.94 -10.09
N LEU A 106 8.62 -8.09 -10.76
CA LEU A 106 9.49 -9.26 -10.57
C LEU A 106 10.76 -9.09 -11.40
N ARG A 107 11.70 -8.30 -10.90
CA ARG A 107 13.01 -8.01 -11.52
C ARG A 107 14.13 -8.29 -10.54
N ALA A 108 15.34 -8.52 -11.07
CA ALA A 108 16.50 -8.82 -10.23
C ALA A 108 16.92 -7.64 -9.34
N ASP A 109 16.80 -6.41 -9.86
CA ASP A 109 17.14 -5.19 -9.15
C ASP A 109 16.06 -4.75 -8.12
N ALA A 110 14.88 -5.40 -8.14
CA ALA A 110 13.84 -5.23 -7.12
C ALA A 110 14.14 -5.99 -5.81
N LEU A 111 15.21 -6.78 -5.75
CA LEU A 111 15.60 -7.57 -4.59
C LEU A 111 17.00 -7.16 -4.13
N ARG A 112 17.16 -6.98 -2.82
CA ARG A 112 18.45 -6.78 -2.16
C ARG A 112 18.56 -7.71 -0.96
N VAL A 113 19.68 -8.38 -0.86
CA VAL A 113 20.00 -9.22 0.28
C VAL A 113 21.26 -8.70 0.95
N ALA A 114 21.22 -8.58 2.27
CA ALA A 114 22.38 -8.31 3.10
C ALA A 114 22.52 -9.42 4.13
N ALA A 115 23.74 -9.81 4.42
CA ALA A 115 24.04 -10.80 5.44
C ALA A 115 25.12 -10.28 6.40
N SER A 116 24.95 -10.62 7.67
CA SER A 116 25.98 -10.45 8.70
C SER A 116 26.41 -11.81 9.19
N ARG A 117 27.70 -11.97 9.45
CA ARG A 117 28.28 -13.23 9.91
C ARG A 117 29.16 -12.96 11.12
N GLU A 118 29.07 -13.85 12.11
CA GLU A 118 29.93 -13.81 13.30
C GLU A 118 30.48 -15.22 13.56
N ARG A 119 31.64 -15.24 14.19
CA ARG A 119 32.33 -16.46 14.62
C ARG A 119 32.66 -16.36 16.10
N MET A 120 32.57 -17.51 16.77
CA MET A 120 32.95 -17.64 18.17
C MET A 120 34.46 -17.75 18.28
N VAL A 121 35.08 -16.84 19.02
CA VAL A 121 36.52 -16.86 19.32
C VAL A 121 36.70 -16.58 20.81
N GLY A 122 37.26 -17.54 21.55
CA GLY A 122 37.49 -17.37 22.97
C GLY A 122 36.24 -17.08 23.81
N GLY A 123 35.07 -17.61 23.40
CA GLY A 123 33.80 -17.38 24.10
C GLY A 123 33.08 -16.09 23.70
N THR A 124 33.61 -15.31 22.74
CA THR A 124 33.02 -14.05 22.29
C THR A 124 32.67 -14.12 20.79
N TRP A 125 31.51 -13.58 20.40
CA TRP A 125 31.13 -13.46 19.01
C TRP A 125 31.87 -12.28 18.36
N ILE A 126 32.60 -12.57 17.28
CA ILE A 126 33.39 -11.59 16.53
C ILE A 126 32.85 -11.55 15.10
N THR A 127 32.63 -10.34 14.58
CA THR A 127 32.21 -10.12 13.18
C THR A 127 33.21 -10.74 12.21
N ALA A 128 32.71 -11.46 11.24
CA ALA A 128 33.47 -12.12 10.18
C ALA A 128 32.99 -11.68 8.81
N PRO A 129 33.86 -11.61 7.79
CA PRO A 129 33.47 -11.21 6.46
C PRO A 129 32.48 -12.21 5.83
N VAL A 130 31.46 -11.69 5.14
CA VAL A 130 30.56 -12.45 4.31
C VAL A 130 31.08 -12.45 2.88
N GLN A 131 31.11 -13.61 2.23
CA GLN A 131 31.49 -13.69 0.84
C GLN A 131 30.37 -13.14 -0.04
N ALA A 132 30.69 -12.22 -0.97
CA ALA A 132 29.72 -11.63 -1.88
C ALA A 132 28.96 -12.71 -2.70
N ALA A 133 29.65 -13.77 -3.10
CA ALA A 133 29.06 -14.91 -3.80
C ALA A 133 27.94 -15.60 -3.00
N THR A 134 28.01 -15.61 -1.67
CA THR A 134 26.96 -16.18 -0.80
C THR A 134 25.69 -15.35 -0.87
N VAL A 135 25.81 -14.02 -0.81
CA VAL A 135 24.68 -13.09 -0.91
C VAL A 135 24.03 -13.19 -2.29
N GLN A 136 24.82 -13.14 -3.36
CA GLN A 136 24.33 -13.29 -4.73
C GLN A 136 23.61 -14.63 -4.94
N LYS A 137 24.17 -15.73 -4.39
CA LYS A 137 23.52 -17.04 -4.48
C LYS A 137 22.15 -17.05 -3.80
N LEU A 138 21.99 -16.37 -2.68
CA LEU A 138 20.70 -16.27 -2.00
C LEU A 138 19.71 -15.42 -2.80
N GLU A 139 20.16 -14.32 -3.39
CA GLU A 139 19.35 -13.50 -4.31
C GLU A 139 18.86 -14.34 -5.50
N ASP A 140 19.74 -15.13 -6.14
CA ASP A 140 19.39 -15.99 -7.26
C ASP A 140 18.37 -17.09 -6.86
N ILE A 141 18.50 -17.66 -5.67
CA ILE A 141 17.57 -18.67 -5.15
C ILE A 141 16.19 -18.05 -4.98
N ILE A 142 16.10 -16.88 -4.35
CA ILE A 142 14.83 -16.16 -4.12
C ILE A 142 14.19 -15.78 -5.46
N LEU A 143 14.96 -15.22 -6.39
CA LEU A 143 14.46 -14.84 -7.72
C LEU A 143 13.95 -16.03 -8.52
N THR A 144 14.66 -17.15 -8.48
CA THR A 144 14.24 -18.38 -9.16
C THR A 144 12.94 -18.89 -8.56
N ARG A 145 12.85 -18.97 -7.24
CA ARG A 145 11.64 -19.39 -6.53
C ARG A 145 10.44 -18.47 -6.84
N ALA A 146 10.66 -17.16 -6.87
CA ALA A 146 9.60 -16.19 -7.20
C ALA A 146 9.07 -16.36 -8.63
N ARG A 147 9.95 -16.63 -9.59
CA ARG A 147 9.57 -16.93 -10.99
C ARG A 147 8.78 -18.24 -11.08
N ASP A 148 9.14 -19.25 -10.32
CA ASP A 148 8.43 -20.53 -10.25
C ASP A 148 7.03 -20.36 -9.68
N LEU A 149 6.89 -19.62 -8.58
CA LEU A 149 5.61 -19.26 -7.98
C LEU A 149 4.70 -18.51 -8.98
N ARG A 150 5.26 -17.55 -9.70
CA ARG A 150 4.52 -16.83 -10.74
C ARG A 150 4.05 -17.76 -11.86
N ARG A 151 4.91 -18.66 -12.35
CA ARG A 151 4.53 -19.61 -13.41
C ARG A 151 3.42 -20.53 -12.96
N SER A 152 3.49 -21.07 -11.75
CA SER A 152 2.45 -21.94 -11.20
C SER A 152 1.11 -21.24 -10.98
N SER A 153 1.10 -19.94 -10.73
CA SER A 153 -0.15 -19.16 -10.55
C SER A 153 -0.84 -18.81 -11.86
N ILE A 154 -0.16 -18.88 -13.00
CA ILE A 154 -0.73 -18.56 -14.32
C ILE A 154 -1.20 -19.85 -15.04
N GLY A 155 -0.66 -21.02 -14.65
CA GLY A 155 -0.94 -22.31 -15.28
C GLY A 155 -2.05 -23.14 -14.60
N GLY A 156 -2.71 -22.61 -13.59
CA GLY A 156 -3.90 -23.15 -12.94
C GLY A 156 -5.08 -22.27 -13.29
#